data_1e53df02a3f98f39808d882d4d0bc10a
#
_entry.id   1e53df02a3f98f39808d882d4d0bc10a
#
_cell.length_a   1.000
_cell.length_b   1.000
_cell.length_c   1.000
_cell.angle_alpha   90.00
_cell.angle_beta   90.00
_cell.angle_gamma   90.00
#
_symmetry.space_group_name_H-M   'P 1'
#
loop_
_entity.id
_entity.type
_entity.pdbx_description
1 polymer ?
#
loop_
_entity_poly.entity_id
_entity_poly.type
_entity_poly.pdbx_seq_one_letter_code
_entity_poly.pdbx_strand_id
1 'polypeptide(L)'
;MTTNNDISQLLSLKGKHAVVTGSATGIGEGIAEIFAAAGAMVTVADRDGVGAQRVASAIGGRAVQVDLTNEKEVLDLINGMAQVDVVVNNAGSYFDVGPILDQSIESWRRAMDNNLTTCYLVSRAAARRMIDAGNGGSIVNISSVDGLLPCMGTGYDTAKAAVIQFSRSLAVDLAPHNIRVNNIAPGHIMVETLRKMKDGEIPALWPQKHEKTGLMNDLTKARSANIPLGHSGVPSDIGNAALFLASEAATYITGVTLPVDGGWLLV
;
A
#
# COMPACT_ATOMS: atom_id res chain seq x y z
N MET A 1 9.97 -26.62 23.22
CA MET A 1 9.84 -25.41 22.37
C MET A 1 10.47 -24.26 23.16
N THR A 2 11.69 -23.90 22.86
CA THR A 2 12.35 -22.72 23.46
C THR A 2 11.80 -21.48 22.77
N THR A 3 10.89 -20.79 23.42
CA THR A 3 10.44 -19.47 23.01
C THR A 3 11.58 -18.50 23.27
N ASN A 4 12.42 -18.27 22.27
CA ASN A 4 13.33 -17.13 22.31
C ASN A 4 12.45 -15.89 21.98
N ASN A 5 11.95 -15.25 23.04
CA ASN A 5 11.03 -14.10 22.94
C ASN A 5 11.80 -12.79 22.70
N ASP A 6 12.84 -12.81 21.91
CA ASP A 6 13.47 -11.57 21.46
C ASP A 6 12.59 -10.92 20.40
N ILE A 7 11.86 -9.89 20.78
CA ILE A 7 10.92 -9.18 19.91
C ILE A 7 11.63 -8.58 18.69
N SER A 8 12.90 -8.25 18.80
CA SER A 8 13.70 -7.74 17.69
C SER A 8 13.88 -8.79 16.59
N GLN A 9 13.97 -10.07 16.98
CA GLN A 9 14.03 -11.19 16.03
C GLN A 9 12.69 -11.44 15.38
N LEU A 10 11.58 -11.32 16.13
CA LEU A 10 10.23 -11.51 15.60
C LEU A 10 9.87 -10.47 14.53
N LEU A 11 10.38 -9.25 14.65
CA LEU A 11 10.17 -8.16 13.67
C LEU A 11 11.26 -8.12 12.59
N SER A 12 12.29 -8.98 12.65
CA SER A 12 13.37 -9.00 11.68
C SER A 12 12.90 -9.55 10.32
N LEU A 13 13.31 -8.86 9.26
CA LEU A 13 13.20 -9.32 7.87
C LEU A 13 14.57 -9.74 7.29
N LYS A 14 15.54 -10.02 8.15
CA LYS A 14 16.89 -10.42 7.71
C LYS A 14 16.84 -11.67 6.83
N GLY A 15 17.42 -11.59 5.63
CA GLY A 15 17.43 -12.67 4.65
C GLY A 15 16.13 -12.81 3.85
N LYS A 16 15.14 -11.94 4.06
CA LYS A 16 13.91 -11.89 3.28
C LYS A 16 14.05 -10.95 2.09
N HIS A 17 13.45 -11.30 0.98
CA HIS A 17 13.32 -10.49 -0.22
C HIS A 17 11.92 -9.90 -0.29
N ALA A 18 11.84 -8.59 -0.23
CA ALA A 18 10.59 -7.84 -0.29
C ALA A 18 10.47 -7.03 -1.58
N VAL A 19 9.28 -6.99 -2.17
CA VAL A 19 8.94 -6.02 -3.20
C VAL A 19 7.90 -5.05 -2.66
N VAL A 20 8.18 -3.76 -2.80
CA VAL A 20 7.26 -2.68 -2.43
C VAL A 20 6.90 -1.93 -3.71
N THR A 21 5.61 -1.91 -4.04
CA THR A 21 5.12 -1.23 -5.26
C THR A 21 4.71 0.21 -4.96
N GLY A 22 4.87 1.12 -5.96
CA GLY A 22 4.59 2.55 -5.75
C GLY A 22 5.51 3.15 -4.69
N SER A 23 6.80 2.78 -4.69
CA SER A 23 7.73 3.07 -3.61
C SER A 23 8.81 4.09 -3.97
N ALA A 24 8.65 4.82 -5.07
CA ALA A 24 9.50 5.97 -5.39
C ALA A 24 9.26 7.17 -4.47
N THR A 25 8.12 7.23 -3.77
CA THR A 25 7.74 8.35 -2.90
C THR A 25 6.68 7.94 -1.88
N GLY A 26 6.46 8.78 -0.88
CA GLY A 26 5.31 8.73 0.01
C GLY A 26 5.26 7.50 0.91
N ILE A 27 4.07 6.89 1.03
CA ILE A 27 3.85 5.72 1.90
C ILE A 27 4.74 4.56 1.49
N GLY A 28 4.87 4.28 0.18
CA GLY A 28 5.69 3.20 -0.32
C GLY A 28 7.18 3.38 -0.03
N GLU A 29 7.70 4.60 -0.15
CA GLU A 29 9.07 4.95 0.25
C GLU A 29 9.29 4.65 1.73
N GLY A 30 8.40 5.13 2.62
CA GLY A 30 8.52 4.89 4.06
C GLY A 30 8.43 3.40 4.43
N ILE A 31 7.62 2.60 3.72
CA ILE A 31 7.59 1.15 3.90
C ILE A 31 8.93 0.52 3.48
N ALA A 32 9.47 0.93 2.32
CA ALA A 32 10.74 0.42 1.81
C ALA A 32 11.90 0.70 2.77
N GLU A 33 11.96 1.91 3.34
CA GLU A 33 12.95 2.31 4.36
C GLU A 33 12.85 1.46 5.62
N ILE A 34 11.65 1.26 6.17
CA ILE A 34 11.42 0.45 7.37
C ILE A 34 11.80 -1.02 7.11
N PHE A 35 11.45 -1.58 5.96
CA PHE A 35 11.78 -2.96 5.61
C PHE A 35 13.29 -3.17 5.46
N ALA A 36 13.99 -2.23 4.81
CA ALA A 36 15.44 -2.27 4.71
C ALA A 36 16.11 -2.15 6.09
N ALA A 37 15.63 -1.25 6.96
CA ALA A 37 16.10 -1.14 8.34
C ALA A 37 15.86 -2.42 9.15
N ALA A 38 14.80 -3.18 8.85
CA ALA A 38 14.53 -4.50 9.43
C ALA A 38 15.37 -5.64 8.81
N GLY A 39 16.25 -5.33 7.84
CA GLY A 39 17.21 -6.27 7.24
C GLY A 39 16.72 -6.96 5.96
N ALA A 40 15.61 -6.54 5.38
CA ALA A 40 15.14 -7.08 4.09
C ALA A 40 16.00 -6.59 2.92
N MET A 41 16.14 -7.43 1.89
CA MET A 41 16.55 -6.99 0.57
C MET A 41 15.31 -6.45 -0.16
N VAL A 42 15.23 -5.13 -0.34
CA VAL A 42 14.03 -4.47 -0.88
C VAL A 42 14.18 -4.19 -2.37
N THR A 43 13.18 -4.61 -3.16
CA THR A 43 12.98 -4.15 -4.54
C THR A 43 11.97 -2.99 -4.52
N VAL A 44 12.44 -1.81 -4.89
CA VAL A 44 11.67 -0.58 -5.06
C VAL A 44 11.10 -0.58 -6.48
N ALA A 45 9.79 -0.85 -6.61
CA ALA A 45 9.11 -0.99 -7.90
C ALA A 45 8.15 0.19 -8.14
N ASP A 46 8.41 0.99 -9.17
CA ASP A 46 7.60 2.17 -9.48
C ASP A 46 7.67 2.49 -10.98
N ARG A 47 6.66 3.21 -11.48
CA ARG A 47 6.70 3.80 -12.83
C ARG A 47 7.66 4.98 -12.94
N ASP A 48 7.94 5.69 -11.84
CA ASP A 48 9.00 6.67 -11.72
C ASP A 48 10.34 5.97 -11.45
N GLY A 49 11.04 5.62 -12.51
CA GLY A 49 12.34 4.94 -12.43
C GLY A 49 13.42 5.78 -11.75
N VAL A 50 13.37 7.11 -11.89
CA VAL A 50 14.33 8.03 -11.25
C VAL A 50 14.11 8.06 -9.73
N GLY A 51 12.86 8.22 -9.31
CA GLY A 51 12.48 8.16 -7.90
C GLY A 51 12.78 6.79 -7.28
N ALA A 52 12.47 5.70 -7.98
CA ALA A 52 12.79 4.35 -7.54
C ALA A 52 14.30 4.14 -7.35
N GLN A 53 15.12 4.63 -8.27
CA GLN A 53 16.59 4.56 -8.15
C GLN A 53 17.12 5.37 -6.97
N ARG A 54 16.55 6.55 -6.73
CA ARG A 54 16.89 7.39 -5.58
C ARG A 54 16.65 6.65 -4.25
N VAL A 55 15.45 6.10 -4.09
CA VAL A 55 15.07 5.36 -2.87
C VAL A 55 15.92 4.10 -2.72
N ALA A 56 16.03 3.30 -3.77
CA ALA A 56 16.83 2.06 -3.74
C ALA A 56 18.29 2.33 -3.36
N SER A 57 18.90 3.40 -3.90
CA SER A 57 20.28 3.77 -3.54
C SER A 57 20.41 4.16 -2.06
N ALA A 58 19.41 4.87 -1.51
CA ALA A 58 19.42 5.29 -0.10
C ALA A 58 19.33 4.11 0.88
N ILE A 59 18.59 3.05 0.51
CA ILE A 59 18.35 1.89 1.38
C ILE A 59 19.23 0.67 1.06
N GLY A 60 20.12 0.76 0.06
CA GLY A 60 20.90 -0.40 -0.41
C GLY A 60 20.06 -1.46 -1.10
N GLY A 61 18.91 -1.10 -1.67
CA GLY A 61 17.97 -1.96 -2.36
C GLY A 61 18.17 -2.00 -3.87
N ARG A 62 17.20 -2.60 -4.58
CA ARG A 62 17.16 -2.68 -6.05
C ARG A 62 16.00 -1.84 -6.59
N ALA A 63 16.25 -1.01 -7.60
CA ALA A 63 15.21 -0.28 -8.32
C ALA A 63 14.73 -1.06 -9.55
N VAL A 64 13.42 -1.02 -9.79
CA VAL A 64 12.80 -1.52 -11.03
C VAL A 64 11.74 -0.52 -11.48
N GLN A 65 11.93 0.03 -12.69
CA GLN A 65 10.90 0.81 -13.35
C GLN A 65 9.87 -0.15 -13.97
N VAL A 66 8.58 0.00 -13.64
CA VAL A 66 7.53 -0.91 -14.06
C VAL A 66 6.17 -0.23 -14.11
N ASP A 67 5.41 -0.46 -15.18
CA ASP A 67 3.98 -0.17 -15.21
C ASP A 67 3.20 -1.40 -14.72
N LEU A 68 2.65 -1.30 -13.52
CA LEU A 68 1.94 -2.41 -12.87
C LEU A 68 0.55 -2.69 -13.49
N THR A 69 0.08 -1.86 -14.41
CA THR A 69 -1.13 -2.16 -15.22
C THR A 69 -0.82 -3.09 -16.39
N ASN A 70 0.47 -3.28 -16.70
CA ASN A 70 0.96 -4.18 -17.74
C ASN A 70 1.34 -5.54 -17.14
N GLU A 71 0.54 -6.57 -17.43
CA GLU A 71 0.76 -7.93 -16.90
C GLU A 71 2.15 -8.47 -17.23
N LYS A 72 2.66 -8.22 -18.44
CA LYS A 72 3.99 -8.69 -18.83
C LYS A 72 5.09 -8.07 -17.99
N GLU A 73 5.03 -6.76 -17.74
CA GLU A 73 6.03 -6.07 -16.91
C GLU A 73 5.97 -6.54 -15.45
N VAL A 74 4.77 -6.83 -14.92
CA VAL A 74 4.62 -7.44 -13.59
C VAL A 74 5.25 -8.82 -13.52
N LEU A 75 5.06 -9.66 -14.55
CA LEU A 75 5.69 -10.99 -14.62
C LEU A 75 7.21 -10.86 -14.70
N ASP A 76 7.72 -9.92 -15.51
CA ASP A 76 9.17 -9.67 -15.64
C ASP A 76 9.76 -9.17 -14.30
N LEU A 77 9.07 -8.28 -13.59
CA LEU A 77 9.46 -7.84 -12.23
C LEU A 77 9.62 -9.02 -11.27
N ILE A 78 8.58 -9.82 -11.12
CA ILE A 78 8.53 -10.92 -10.14
C ILE A 78 9.50 -12.05 -10.52
N ASN A 79 9.56 -12.42 -11.79
CA ASN A 79 10.47 -13.47 -12.27
C ASN A 79 11.95 -13.02 -12.23
N GLY A 80 12.20 -11.72 -12.32
CA GLY A 80 13.55 -11.14 -12.18
C GLY A 80 14.06 -11.08 -10.74
N MET A 81 13.29 -11.50 -9.75
CA MET A 81 13.71 -11.62 -8.35
C MET A 81 14.25 -13.02 -8.06
N ALA A 82 15.36 -13.11 -7.32
CA ALA A 82 15.92 -14.39 -6.88
C ALA A 82 14.93 -15.14 -5.97
N GLN A 83 14.26 -14.42 -5.09
CA GLN A 83 13.29 -14.92 -4.10
C GLN A 83 12.21 -13.86 -3.87
N VAL A 84 11.02 -14.28 -3.48
CA VAL A 84 9.92 -13.39 -3.08
C VAL A 84 9.36 -13.93 -1.77
N ASP A 85 9.59 -13.23 -0.67
CA ASP A 85 9.07 -13.58 0.65
C ASP A 85 7.95 -12.64 1.09
N VAL A 86 8.09 -11.36 0.74
CA VAL A 86 7.16 -10.31 1.14
C VAL A 86 6.76 -9.46 -0.06
N VAL A 87 5.49 -9.20 -0.19
CA VAL A 87 4.94 -8.25 -1.18
C VAL A 87 4.15 -7.18 -0.45
N VAL A 88 4.42 -5.91 -0.78
CA VAL A 88 3.56 -4.80 -0.39
C VAL A 88 2.96 -4.17 -1.63
N ASN A 89 1.66 -4.38 -1.82
CA ASN A 89 0.88 -3.72 -2.86
C ASN A 89 0.46 -2.34 -2.36
N ASN A 90 1.34 -1.36 -2.55
CA ASN A 90 1.09 0.02 -2.16
C ASN A 90 0.76 0.91 -3.37
N ALA A 91 1.19 0.56 -4.57
CA ALA A 91 0.90 1.34 -5.76
C ALA A 91 -0.60 1.64 -5.88
N GLY A 92 -0.94 2.89 -6.12
CA GLY A 92 -2.31 3.36 -6.24
C GLY A 92 -2.37 4.84 -6.60
N SER A 93 -3.54 5.30 -6.99
CA SER A 93 -3.78 6.68 -7.39
C SER A 93 -5.12 7.15 -6.86
N TYR A 94 -5.14 8.36 -6.30
CA TYR A 94 -6.35 9.06 -5.82
C TYR A 94 -6.72 10.27 -6.70
N PHE A 95 -6.19 10.35 -7.91
CA PHE A 95 -6.47 11.50 -8.80
C PHE A 95 -7.83 11.41 -9.51
N ASP A 96 -8.42 10.22 -9.58
CA ASP A 96 -9.73 9.99 -10.18
C ASP A 96 -10.85 10.05 -9.12
N VAL A 97 -10.89 11.14 -8.37
CA VAL A 97 -11.86 11.40 -7.30
C VAL A 97 -13.00 12.29 -7.77
N GLY A 98 -14.09 12.31 -7.03
CA GLY A 98 -15.23 13.19 -7.29
C GLY A 98 -16.58 12.49 -7.29
N PRO A 99 -17.69 13.24 -7.39
CA PRO A 99 -19.05 12.71 -7.39
C PRO A 99 -19.34 11.93 -8.67
N ILE A 100 -20.23 10.95 -8.58
CA ILE A 100 -20.52 10.01 -9.68
C ILE A 100 -20.99 10.71 -10.96
N LEU A 101 -21.72 11.80 -10.86
CA LEU A 101 -22.25 12.51 -12.03
C LEU A 101 -21.15 13.24 -12.84
N ASP A 102 -20.00 13.52 -12.22
CA ASP A 102 -18.87 14.19 -12.86
C ASP A 102 -17.76 13.21 -13.26
N GLN A 103 -17.90 11.91 -12.92
CA GLN A 103 -16.91 10.90 -13.19
C GLN A 103 -17.14 10.24 -14.55
N SER A 104 -16.19 10.34 -15.48
CA SER A 104 -16.25 9.64 -16.76
C SER A 104 -15.97 8.15 -16.60
N ILE A 105 -16.36 7.34 -17.59
CA ILE A 105 -16.07 5.91 -17.61
C ILE A 105 -14.56 5.65 -17.66
N GLU A 106 -13.77 6.51 -18.30
CA GLU A 106 -12.32 6.43 -18.36
C GLU A 106 -11.70 6.70 -16.98
N SER A 107 -12.22 7.68 -16.24
CA SER A 107 -11.80 7.96 -14.87
C SER A 107 -12.13 6.80 -13.94
N TRP A 108 -13.33 6.22 -14.05
CA TRP A 108 -13.69 5.00 -13.34
C TRP A 108 -12.72 3.84 -13.64
N ARG A 109 -12.44 3.56 -14.92
CA ARG A 109 -11.52 2.49 -15.31
C ARG A 109 -10.12 2.72 -14.73
N ARG A 110 -9.57 3.95 -14.86
CA ARG A 110 -8.28 4.28 -14.27
C ARG A 110 -8.26 4.08 -12.74
N ALA A 111 -9.34 4.44 -12.03
CA ALA A 111 -9.44 4.20 -10.60
C ALA A 111 -9.34 2.71 -10.26
N MET A 112 -10.05 1.85 -11.01
CA MET A 112 -9.99 0.39 -10.85
C MET A 112 -8.61 -0.15 -11.23
N ASP A 113 -8.08 0.24 -12.39
CA ASP A 113 -6.82 -0.29 -12.91
C ASP A 113 -5.64 0.08 -11.99
N ASN A 114 -5.54 1.34 -11.58
CA ASN A 114 -4.43 1.81 -10.76
C ASN A 114 -4.47 1.31 -9.30
N ASN A 115 -5.63 0.95 -8.77
CA ASN A 115 -5.76 0.57 -7.37
C ASN A 115 -6.05 -0.92 -7.15
N LEU A 116 -6.88 -1.55 -7.98
CA LEU A 116 -7.30 -2.94 -7.82
C LEU A 116 -6.59 -3.87 -8.80
N THR A 117 -6.59 -3.55 -10.11
CA THR A 117 -5.98 -4.42 -11.12
C THR A 117 -4.48 -4.59 -10.89
N THR A 118 -3.76 -3.51 -10.54
CA THR A 118 -2.34 -3.58 -10.16
C THR A 118 -2.10 -4.51 -8.97
N CYS A 119 -2.92 -4.38 -7.92
CA CYS A 119 -2.86 -5.23 -6.73
C CYS A 119 -3.08 -6.72 -7.08
N TYR A 120 -4.08 -7.00 -7.94
CA TYR A 120 -4.38 -8.35 -8.42
C TYR A 120 -3.21 -8.95 -9.22
N LEU A 121 -2.67 -8.22 -10.20
CA LEU A 121 -1.60 -8.72 -11.06
C LEU A 121 -0.34 -9.06 -10.26
N VAL A 122 0.09 -8.16 -9.37
CA VAL A 122 1.27 -8.37 -8.53
C VAL A 122 1.06 -9.53 -7.55
N SER A 123 -0.09 -9.55 -6.86
CA SER A 123 -0.40 -10.63 -5.90
C SER A 123 -0.42 -12.00 -6.57
N ARG A 124 -1.05 -12.11 -7.76
CA ARG A 124 -1.13 -13.37 -8.52
C ARG A 124 0.23 -13.87 -8.95
N ALA A 125 1.08 -12.99 -9.49
CA ALA A 125 2.43 -13.35 -9.92
C ALA A 125 3.31 -13.77 -8.73
N ALA A 126 3.29 -12.99 -7.64
CA ALA A 126 4.05 -13.26 -6.44
C ALA A 126 3.60 -14.55 -5.72
N ALA A 127 2.29 -14.75 -5.58
CA ALA A 127 1.74 -15.96 -4.96
C ALA A 127 2.20 -17.22 -5.70
N ARG A 128 2.16 -17.23 -7.04
CA ARG A 128 2.69 -18.36 -7.83
C ARG A 128 4.15 -18.59 -7.53
N ARG A 129 4.98 -17.54 -7.51
CA ARG A 129 6.41 -17.65 -7.22
C ARG A 129 6.69 -18.16 -5.80
N MET A 130 5.90 -17.72 -4.79
CA MET A 130 5.99 -18.20 -3.40
C MET A 130 5.58 -19.67 -3.30
N ILE A 131 4.50 -20.09 -3.98
CA ILE A 131 4.03 -21.49 -4.01
C ILE A 131 5.07 -22.40 -4.65
N ASP A 132 5.62 -22.02 -5.79
CA ASP A 132 6.65 -22.79 -6.50
C ASP A 132 7.93 -22.96 -5.66
N ALA A 133 8.26 -21.96 -4.84
CA ALA A 133 9.39 -22.02 -3.91
C ALA A 133 9.11 -22.85 -2.64
N GLY A 134 7.84 -23.05 -2.27
CA GLY A 134 7.43 -23.85 -1.11
C GLY A 134 7.73 -23.24 0.26
N ASN A 135 8.11 -21.96 0.33
CA ASN A 135 8.58 -21.31 1.56
C ASN A 135 7.48 -20.49 2.29
N GLY A 136 6.26 -20.48 1.74
CA GLY A 136 5.23 -19.57 2.23
C GLY A 136 5.54 -18.10 1.89
N GLY A 137 4.93 -17.16 2.61
CA GLY A 137 5.16 -15.75 2.39
C GLY A 137 4.16 -14.81 3.07
N SER A 138 4.31 -13.50 2.84
CA SER A 138 3.39 -12.49 3.32
C SER A 138 3.07 -11.47 2.23
N ILE A 139 1.78 -11.21 2.02
CA ILE A 139 1.27 -10.15 1.14
C ILE A 139 0.57 -9.12 2.01
N VAL A 140 0.99 -7.86 1.92
CA VAL A 140 0.36 -6.73 2.60
C VAL A 140 -0.19 -5.78 1.54
N ASN A 141 -1.50 -5.61 1.51
CA ASN A 141 -2.17 -4.70 0.60
C ASN A 141 -2.44 -3.36 1.29
N ILE A 142 -2.26 -2.26 0.60
CA ILE A 142 -2.56 -0.93 1.11
C ILE A 142 -3.87 -0.45 0.48
N SER A 143 -4.95 -0.50 1.27
CA SER A 143 -6.22 0.10 0.89
C SER A 143 -6.30 1.57 1.31
N SER A 144 -7.36 1.96 1.97
CA SER A 144 -7.59 3.28 2.57
C SER A 144 -8.74 3.18 3.58
N VAL A 145 -8.82 4.12 4.52
CA VAL A 145 -10.06 4.36 5.29
C VAL A 145 -11.25 4.65 4.36
N ASP A 146 -11.00 5.17 3.16
CA ASP A 146 -12.01 5.42 2.12
C ASP A 146 -12.66 4.13 1.57
N GLY A 147 -12.01 2.99 1.74
CA GLY A 147 -12.60 1.68 1.47
C GLY A 147 -13.51 1.17 2.59
N LEU A 148 -13.52 1.83 3.75
CA LEU A 148 -14.36 1.49 4.91
C LEU A 148 -15.51 2.50 5.09
N LEU A 149 -15.28 3.76 4.75
CA LEU A 149 -16.27 4.84 4.78
C LEU A 149 -16.12 5.69 3.50
N PRO A 150 -17.22 6.26 2.97
CA PRO A 150 -17.15 7.14 1.80
C PRO A 150 -16.45 8.46 2.14
N CYS A 151 -15.45 8.87 1.32
CA CYS A 151 -14.64 10.08 1.58
C CYS A 151 -14.21 10.85 0.33
N MET A 152 -13.56 10.18 -0.62
CA MET A 152 -12.90 10.84 -1.76
C MET A 152 -13.72 10.80 -3.05
N GLY A 153 -14.66 9.88 -3.16
CA GLY A 153 -15.54 9.76 -4.31
C GLY A 153 -15.67 8.33 -4.83
N THR A 154 -16.75 8.11 -5.58
CA THR A 154 -17.28 6.78 -5.91
C THR A 154 -16.24 5.83 -6.49
N GLY A 155 -15.38 6.28 -7.42
CA GLY A 155 -14.41 5.40 -8.08
C GLY A 155 -13.31 4.93 -7.14
N TYR A 156 -12.68 5.86 -6.43
CA TYR A 156 -11.59 5.55 -5.52
C TYR A 156 -12.07 4.73 -4.32
N ASP A 157 -13.14 5.16 -3.66
CA ASP A 157 -13.72 4.49 -2.49
C ASP A 157 -14.08 3.04 -2.83
N THR A 158 -14.73 2.84 -4.01
CA THR A 158 -15.07 1.50 -4.49
C THR A 158 -13.84 0.65 -4.76
N ALA A 159 -12.81 1.20 -5.40
CA ALA A 159 -11.57 0.46 -5.68
C ALA A 159 -10.87 0.04 -4.37
N LYS A 160 -10.81 0.93 -3.37
CA LYS A 160 -10.19 0.64 -2.07
C LYS A 160 -11.02 -0.33 -1.23
N ALA A 161 -12.35 -0.28 -1.30
CA ALA A 161 -13.24 -1.29 -0.72
C ALA A 161 -13.03 -2.66 -1.40
N ALA A 162 -12.87 -2.69 -2.71
CA ALA A 162 -12.58 -3.90 -3.46
C ALA A 162 -11.22 -4.52 -3.07
N VAL A 163 -10.18 -3.72 -2.83
CA VAL A 163 -8.88 -4.20 -2.30
C VAL A 163 -9.04 -4.87 -0.94
N ILE A 164 -9.89 -4.33 -0.05
CA ILE A 164 -10.18 -4.94 1.25
C ILE A 164 -10.80 -6.33 1.06
N GLN A 165 -11.83 -6.44 0.23
CA GLN A 165 -12.49 -7.72 0.00
C GLN A 165 -11.59 -8.70 -0.78
N PHE A 166 -10.83 -8.22 -1.76
CA PHE A 166 -9.81 -9.01 -2.48
C PHE A 166 -8.80 -9.61 -1.51
N SER A 167 -8.30 -8.83 -0.55
CA SER A 167 -7.35 -9.31 0.47
C SER A 167 -7.91 -10.47 1.30
N ARG A 168 -9.20 -10.39 1.69
CA ARG A 168 -9.87 -11.46 2.45
C ARG A 168 -10.01 -12.74 1.64
N SER A 169 -10.45 -12.63 0.38
CA SER A 169 -10.58 -13.78 -0.52
C SER A 169 -9.22 -14.43 -0.76
N LEU A 170 -8.21 -13.62 -1.07
CA LEU A 170 -6.86 -14.09 -1.32
C LEU A 170 -6.22 -14.76 -0.08
N ALA A 171 -6.55 -14.28 1.14
CA ALA A 171 -6.10 -14.90 2.38
C ALA A 171 -6.61 -16.34 2.53
N VAL A 172 -7.85 -16.61 2.13
CA VAL A 172 -8.44 -17.96 2.13
C VAL A 172 -7.78 -18.84 1.08
N ASP A 173 -7.63 -18.31 -0.16
CA ASP A 173 -7.06 -19.07 -1.27
C ASP A 173 -5.60 -19.48 -1.03
N LEU A 174 -4.82 -18.62 -0.36
CA LEU A 174 -3.38 -18.81 -0.18
C LEU A 174 -2.98 -19.43 1.17
N ALA A 175 -3.89 -19.53 2.15
CA ALA A 175 -3.62 -20.13 3.45
C ALA A 175 -3.09 -21.58 3.35
N PRO A 176 -3.58 -22.46 2.45
CA PRO A 176 -3.03 -23.82 2.29
C PRO A 176 -1.56 -23.84 1.88
N HIS A 177 -1.04 -22.75 1.34
CA HIS A 177 0.35 -22.58 0.92
C HIS A 177 1.22 -21.84 1.95
N ASN A 178 0.70 -21.63 3.16
CA ASN A 178 1.38 -20.86 4.22
C ASN A 178 1.73 -19.42 3.79
N ILE A 179 0.89 -18.80 2.95
CA ILE A 179 1.00 -17.41 2.54
C ILE A 179 -0.07 -16.63 3.27
N ARG A 180 0.34 -15.65 4.08
CA ARG A 180 -0.57 -14.75 4.78
C ARG A 180 -0.90 -13.54 3.90
N VAL A 181 -2.13 -13.10 3.92
CA VAL A 181 -2.55 -11.89 3.20
C VAL A 181 -3.30 -10.98 4.16
N ASN A 182 -2.79 -9.77 4.35
CA ASN A 182 -3.40 -8.77 5.22
C ASN A 182 -3.50 -7.43 4.50
N ASN A 183 -4.31 -6.56 5.04
CA ASN A 183 -4.56 -5.25 4.47
C ASN A 183 -4.34 -4.17 5.54
N ILE A 184 -3.75 -3.04 5.15
CA ILE A 184 -3.67 -1.83 5.94
C ILE A 184 -4.60 -0.79 5.30
N ALA A 185 -5.36 -0.09 6.12
CA ALA A 185 -6.21 1.03 5.72
C ALA A 185 -5.65 2.33 6.32
N PRO A 186 -4.76 3.05 5.61
CA PRO A 186 -4.25 4.33 6.06
C PRO A 186 -5.36 5.38 6.15
N GLY A 187 -5.27 6.24 7.18
CA GLY A 187 -6.02 7.48 7.26
C GLY A 187 -5.28 8.63 6.57
N HIS A 188 -5.35 9.81 7.18
CA HIS A 188 -4.66 10.99 6.66
C HIS A 188 -3.15 10.92 6.95
N ILE A 189 -2.36 10.57 5.93
CA ILE A 189 -0.89 10.47 6.01
C ILE A 189 -0.25 11.64 5.31
N MET A 190 0.56 12.42 6.03
CA MET A 190 1.29 13.56 5.50
C MET A 190 2.53 13.08 4.72
N VAL A 191 2.39 12.97 3.41
CA VAL A 191 3.51 12.70 2.51
C VAL A 191 4.15 14.02 2.02
N GLU A 192 5.39 13.97 1.56
CA GLU A 192 6.15 15.14 1.12
C GLU A 192 5.43 15.96 0.03
N THR A 193 4.78 15.28 -0.90
CA THR A 193 3.97 15.94 -1.95
C THR A 193 2.81 16.75 -1.37
N LEU A 194 2.11 16.19 -0.35
CA LEU A 194 1.02 16.91 0.34
C LEU A 194 1.57 18.10 1.15
N ARG A 195 2.72 17.91 1.80
CA ARG A 195 3.41 18.99 2.52
C ARG A 195 3.73 20.15 1.56
N LYS A 196 4.39 19.86 0.44
CA LYS A 196 4.75 20.86 -0.57
C LYS A 196 3.52 21.61 -1.14
N MET A 197 2.41 20.91 -1.37
CA MET A 197 1.16 21.55 -1.78
C MET A 197 0.59 22.45 -0.68
N LYS A 198 0.58 21.98 0.56
CA LYS A 198 0.09 22.76 1.71
C LYS A 198 0.91 24.03 1.93
N ASP A 199 2.22 23.94 1.76
CA ASP A 199 3.16 25.04 1.92
C ASP A 199 3.22 25.96 0.68
N GLY A 200 2.48 25.62 -0.40
CA GLY A 200 2.42 26.40 -1.64
C GLY A 200 3.66 26.29 -2.53
N GLU A 201 4.53 25.31 -2.26
CA GLU A 201 5.74 25.05 -3.05
C GLU A 201 5.43 24.45 -4.42
N ILE A 202 4.33 23.70 -4.52
CA ILE A 202 3.82 23.14 -5.78
C ILE A 202 2.30 23.36 -5.88
N PRO A 203 1.73 23.46 -7.10
CA PRO A 203 0.29 23.55 -7.28
C PRO A 203 -0.43 22.28 -6.82
N ALA A 204 -1.71 22.40 -6.47
CA ALA A 204 -2.55 21.25 -6.17
C ALA A 204 -2.60 20.28 -7.37
N LEU A 205 -2.34 19.00 -7.13
CA LEU A 205 -2.29 17.97 -8.18
C LEU A 205 -3.68 17.51 -8.64
N TRP A 206 -4.74 17.86 -7.92
CA TRP A 206 -6.13 17.60 -8.30
C TRP A 206 -6.84 18.89 -8.70
N PRO A 207 -7.77 18.83 -9.66
CA PRO A 207 -8.54 19.99 -10.07
C PRO A 207 -9.32 20.56 -8.87
N GLN A 208 -9.11 21.83 -8.56
CA GLN A 208 -9.87 22.54 -7.52
C GLN A 208 -11.37 22.75 -7.88
N LYS A 209 -11.79 22.27 -9.04
CA LYS A 209 -13.15 22.45 -9.59
C LYS A 209 -14.25 21.67 -8.88
N HIS A 210 -13.95 20.93 -7.84
CA HIS A 210 -14.98 20.24 -7.06
C HIS A 210 -15.57 21.10 -5.93
N GLU A 211 -15.79 22.39 -6.20
CA GLU A 211 -16.52 23.29 -5.28
C GLU A 211 -17.95 22.80 -4.94
N LYS A 212 -18.43 21.78 -5.65
CA LYS A 212 -19.76 21.19 -5.49
C LYS A 212 -19.75 19.75 -4.96
N THR A 213 -18.66 19.27 -4.39
CA THR A 213 -18.64 17.90 -3.82
C THR A 213 -19.43 17.75 -2.52
N GLY A 214 -20.14 18.81 -2.10
CA GLY A 214 -21.17 18.74 -1.09
C GLY A 214 -20.72 18.06 0.21
N LEU A 215 -21.62 17.24 0.76
CA LEU A 215 -21.50 16.59 2.05
C LEU A 215 -20.22 15.73 2.20
N MET A 216 -19.76 15.04 1.15
CA MET A 216 -18.56 14.19 1.21
C MET A 216 -17.29 14.99 1.50
N ASN A 217 -17.09 16.11 0.80
CA ASN A 217 -15.93 16.98 1.03
C ASN A 217 -15.95 17.59 2.44
N ASP A 218 -17.13 18.00 2.89
CA ASP A 218 -17.30 18.60 4.22
C ASP A 218 -17.04 17.59 5.33
N LEU A 219 -17.52 16.35 5.19
CA LEU A 219 -17.25 15.26 6.11
C LEU A 219 -15.75 14.89 6.16
N THR A 220 -15.10 14.83 5.00
CA THR A 220 -13.66 14.52 4.92
C THR A 220 -12.82 15.61 5.57
N LYS A 221 -13.15 16.90 5.32
CA LYS A 221 -12.49 18.04 5.96
C LYS A 221 -12.71 18.04 7.48
N ALA A 222 -13.95 17.79 7.94
CA ALA A 222 -14.28 17.75 9.34
C ALA A 222 -13.51 16.63 10.08
N ARG A 223 -13.45 15.44 9.49
CA ARG A 223 -12.70 14.29 10.05
C ARG A 223 -11.20 14.57 10.07
N SER A 224 -10.63 15.09 8.98
CA SER A 224 -9.20 15.42 8.92
C SER A 224 -8.79 16.52 9.91
N ALA A 225 -9.70 17.42 10.25
CA ALA A 225 -9.49 18.46 11.26
C ALA A 225 -9.62 17.94 12.68
N ASN A 226 -10.29 16.79 12.91
CA ASN A 226 -10.62 16.24 14.21
C ASN A 226 -10.06 14.82 14.43
N ILE A 227 -8.89 14.52 13.87
CA ILE A 227 -8.22 13.24 14.13
C ILE A 227 -8.00 13.08 15.64
N PRO A 228 -8.49 12.01 16.29
CA PRO A 228 -8.42 11.86 17.74
C PRO A 228 -7.01 11.96 18.33
N LEU A 229 -5.98 11.47 17.62
CA LEU A 229 -4.59 11.64 18.06
C LEU A 229 -4.02 13.05 17.85
N GLY A 230 -4.79 13.97 17.24
CA GLY A 230 -4.44 15.39 17.09
C GLY A 230 -3.46 15.72 15.96
N HIS A 231 -3.01 14.74 15.19
CA HIS A 231 -2.08 14.95 14.08
C HIS A 231 -2.28 13.95 12.95
N SER A 232 -1.79 14.29 11.78
CA SER A 232 -1.68 13.37 10.65
C SER A 232 -0.58 12.33 10.91
N GLY A 233 -0.77 11.11 10.40
CA GLY A 233 0.28 10.12 10.37
C GLY A 233 1.38 10.49 9.37
N VAL A 234 2.48 9.76 9.41
CA VAL A 234 3.61 9.86 8.48
C VAL A 234 3.87 8.50 7.82
N PRO A 235 4.61 8.46 6.69
CA PRO A 235 4.87 7.19 5.98
C PRO A 235 5.41 6.06 6.84
N SER A 236 6.25 6.37 7.83
CA SER A 236 6.80 5.38 8.76
C SER A 236 5.77 4.71 9.66
N ASP A 237 4.63 5.37 9.95
CA ASP A 237 3.55 4.74 10.73
C ASP A 237 2.95 3.57 9.94
N ILE A 238 2.78 3.74 8.63
CA ILE A 238 2.34 2.66 7.75
C ILE A 238 3.43 1.61 7.58
N GLY A 239 4.71 2.05 7.47
CA GLY A 239 5.86 1.15 7.39
C GLY A 239 5.98 0.22 8.60
N ASN A 240 5.77 0.74 9.81
CA ASN A 240 5.79 -0.04 11.05
C ASN A 240 4.66 -1.08 11.10
N ALA A 241 3.44 -0.69 10.71
CA ALA A 241 2.31 -1.62 10.62
C ALA A 241 2.54 -2.70 9.55
N ALA A 242 3.11 -2.33 8.40
CA ALA A 242 3.47 -3.26 7.34
C ALA A 242 4.57 -4.23 7.79
N LEU A 243 5.59 -3.76 8.52
CA LEU A 243 6.62 -4.59 9.10
C LEU A 243 6.03 -5.64 10.06
N PHE A 244 5.15 -5.22 10.98
CA PHE A 244 4.48 -6.15 11.87
C PHE A 244 3.74 -7.23 11.10
N LEU A 245 2.90 -6.87 10.13
CA LEU A 245 2.12 -7.82 9.35
C LEU A 245 2.97 -8.72 8.43
N ALA A 246 4.12 -8.24 7.98
CA ALA A 246 5.04 -8.99 7.13
C ALA A 246 5.89 -10.00 7.93
N SER A 247 6.15 -9.73 9.20
CA SER A 247 7.11 -10.44 10.04
C SER A 247 6.55 -11.69 10.73
N GLU A 248 7.43 -12.40 11.45
CA GLU A 248 7.08 -13.56 12.27
C GLU A 248 6.20 -13.20 13.49
N ALA A 249 6.13 -11.91 13.87
CA ALA A 249 5.22 -11.43 14.91
C ALA A 249 3.74 -11.60 14.54
N ALA A 250 3.42 -11.78 13.25
CA ALA A 250 2.06 -11.90 12.72
C ALA A 250 1.75 -13.30 12.12
N THR A 251 2.43 -14.35 12.54
CA THR A 251 2.30 -15.71 11.95
C THR A 251 0.87 -16.28 12.01
N TYR A 252 0.05 -15.83 12.96
CA TYR A 252 -1.34 -16.29 13.09
C TYR A 252 -2.36 -15.22 12.70
N ILE A 253 -1.91 -14.23 11.86
CA ILE A 253 -2.76 -13.13 11.38
C ILE A 253 -2.84 -13.21 9.85
N THR A 254 -4.04 -13.47 9.33
CA THR A 254 -4.35 -13.42 7.90
C THR A 254 -5.79 -12.95 7.68
N GLY A 255 -6.06 -12.24 6.58
CA GLY A 255 -7.38 -11.73 6.22
C GLY A 255 -7.84 -10.49 6.99
N VAL A 256 -7.00 -9.89 7.84
CA VAL A 256 -7.37 -8.68 8.58
C VAL A 256 -7.24 -7.42 7.73
N THR A 257 -8.04 -6.43 8.06
CA THR A 257 -7.83 -5.03 7.66
C THR A 257 -7.48 -4.24 8.90
N LEU A 258 -6.28 -3.70 8.96
CA LEU A 258 -5.76 -2.89 10.06
C LEU A 258 -5.85 -1.40 9.70
N PRO A 259 -6.78 -0.62 10.30
CA PRO A 259 -6.75 0.83 10.19
C PRO A 259 -5.50 1.39 10.88
N VAL A 260 -4.81 2.32 10.19
CA VAL A 260 -3.69 3.11 10.73
C VAL A 260 -4.01 4.57 10.42
N ASP A 261 -4.83 5.17 11.25
CA ASP A 261 -5.60 6.37 10.92
C ASP A 261 -5.69 7.42 12.04
N GLY A 262 -5.02 7.18 13.17
CA GLY A 262 -5.09 8.07 14.33
C GLY A 262 -6.49 8.18 14.98
N GLY A 263 -7.39 7.22 14.69
CA GLY A 263 -8.77 7.23 15.13
C GLY A 263 -9.73 7.96 14.18
N TRP A 264 -9.28 8.32 12.98
CA TRP A 264 -10.07 9.04 11.99
C TRP A 264 -11.44 8.38 11.66
N LEU A 265 -11.51 7.05 11.69
CA LEU A 265 -12.75 6.28 11.47
C LEU A 265 -13.77 6.40 12.62
N LEU A 266 -13.37 6.93 13.77
CA LEU A 266 -14.21 7.00 14.96
C LEU A 266 -14.99 8.33 15.08
N VAL A 267 -14.74 9.29 14.19
CA VAL A 267 -15.30 10.65 14.24
C VAL A 267 -16.05 11.03 12.96
#